data_9945e508d8349d96e8a3719395494e93
#
_entry.id   9945e508d8349d96e8a3719395494e93
#
_cell.length_a   1.000
_cell.length_b   1.000
_cell.length_c   1.000
_cell.angle_alpha   90.00
_cell.angle_beta   90.00
_cell.angle_gamma   90.00
#
_symmetry.space_group_name_H-M   'P 1'
#
loop_
_entity.id
_entity.type
_entity.pdbx_description
1 polymer ?
#
loop_
_entity_poly.entity_id
_entity_poly.type
_entity_poly.pdbx_seq_one_letter_code
_entity_poly.pdbx_strand_id
1 'polypeptide(L)' 'MTTNTKGALKTAAEDAIRQFIDTLDGEEASEFYNLVLAEVEEPLLRVVMEYTANNQSRAAAMLGLNRGTLRKKLRQYNLL' A
#
# COMPACT_ATOMS: atom_id res chain seq x y z
N MET A 1 7.25 -8.30 23.68
CA MET A 1 7.43 -8.00 23.02
C MET A 1 7.10 -7.03 22.48
N THR A 2 7.32 -6.32 22.53
CA THR A 2 6.91 -5.59 21.98
C THR A 2 7.26 -5.23 20.89
N THR A 3 6.85 -5.35 20.21
CA THR A 3 7.29 -5.23 19.06
C THR A 3 7.33 -3.92 18.54
N ASN A 4 8.27 -3.59 17.84
CA ASN A 4 8.40 -2.33 17.16
C ASN A 4 7.82 -2.51 15.78
N THR A 5 6.51 -2.63 15.75
CA THR A 5 5.82 -2.89 14.51
C THR A 5 6.05 -1.80 13.48
N LYS A 6 6.08 -0.53 13.93
CA LYS A 6 6.33 0.58 13.03
C LYS A 6 7.73 0.53 12.44
N GLY A 7 8.71 0.14 13.27
CA GLY A 7 10.06 -0.01 12.78
C GLY A 7 10.20 -1.14 11.81
N ALA A 8 9.49 -2.23 12.05
CA ALA A 8 9.53 -3.39 11.15
C ALA A 8 8.97 -3.03 9.77
N LEU A 9 7.87 -2.28 9.74
CA LEU A 9 7.29 -1.88 8.47
C LEU A 9 8.23 -0.95 7.71
N LYS A 10 8.83 -0.01 8.41
CA LYS A 10 9.76 0.92 7.80
C LYS A 10 10.95 0.18 7.19
N THR A 11 11.50 -0.77 7.93
CA THR A 11 12.66 -1.54 7.47
C THR A 11 12.29 -2.38 6.25
N ALA A 12 11.13 -3.03 6.28
CA ALA A 12 10.69 -3.82 5.15
C ALA A 12 10.49 -2.94 3.91
N ALA A 13 9.94 -1.74 4.10
CA ALA A 13 9.75 -0.82 3.00
C ALA A 13 11.07 -0.38 2.40
N GLU A 14 12.05 -0.08 3.25
CA GLU A 14 13.37 0.32 2.77
C GLU A 14 14.01 -0.78 1.94
N ASP A 15 13.95 -2.00 2.43
CA ASP A 15 14.54 -3.13 1.72
C ASP A 15 13.85 -3.37 0.39
N ALA A 16 12.53 -3.33 0.39
CA ALA A 16 11.76 -3.54 -0.82
C ALA A 16 12.02 -2.45 -1.85
N ILE A 17 12.13 -1.20 -1.40
CA ILE A 17 12.40 -0.09 -2.31
C ILE A 17 13.79 -0.22 -2.93
N ARG A 18 14.79 -0.63 -2.13
CA ARG A 18 16.13 -0.84 -2.68
C ARG A 18 16.12 -1.92 -3.75
N GLN A 19 15.39 -3.00 -3.52
CA GLN A 19 15.26 -4.06 -4.52
C GLN A 19 14.54 -3.56 -5.76
N PHE A 20 13.52 -2.72 -5.58
CA PHE A 20 12.79 -2.17 -6.70
C PHE A 20 13.70 -1.32 -7.58
N ILE A 21 14.55 -0.51 -6.94
CA ILE A 21 15.53 0.30 -7.66
C ILE A 21 16.50 -0.60 -8.44
N ASP A 22 16.92 -1.71 -7.83
CA ASP A 22 17.82 -2.65 -8.50
C ASP A 22 17.21 -3.25 -9.76
N THR A 23 15.88 -3.44 -9.78
CA THR A 23 15.23 -3.99 -10.96
C THR A 23 15.23 -3.04 -12.14
N LEU A 24 15.51 -1.77 -11.90
CA LEU A 24 15.61 -0.80 -12.99
C LEU A 24 16.88 -0.99 -13.82
N ASP A 25 17.85 -1.72 -13.25
CA ASP A 25 19.08 -2.10 -13.95
C ASP A 25 19.77 -0.90 -14.57
N GLY A 26 19.86 0.18 -13.81
CA GLY A 26 20.55 1.38 -14.26
C GLY A 26 19.73 2.32 -15.10
N GLU A 27 18.50 1.93 -15.43
CA GLU A 27 17.64 2.82 -16.20
C GLU A 27 17.10 3.93 -15.31
N GLU A 28 16.97 5.11 -15.89
CA GLU A 28 16.40 6.21 -15.16
C GLU A 28 14.91 5.99 -14.99
N ALA A 29 14.44 6.10 -13.77
CA ALA A 29 13.03 5.99 -13.52
C ALA A 29 12.40 7.36 -13.59
N SER A 30 11.28 7.48 -14.28
CA SER A 30 10.49 8.69 -14.19
C SER A 30 9.23 8.33 -13.40
N GLU A 31 8.76 9.29 -12.62
CA GLU A 31 7.59 9.11 -11.77
C GLU A 31 7.75 7.96 -10.76
N PHE A 32 8.97 7.81 -10.27
CA PHE A 32 9.26 6.73 -9.33
C PHE A 32 8.40 6.82 -8.07
N TYR A 33 8.13 8.03 -7.61
CA TYR A 33 7.29 8.24 -6.45
C TYR A 33 5.91 7.59 -6.65
N ASN A 34 5.30 7.84 -7.79
CA ASN A 34 3.98 7.29 -8.08
C ASN A 34 4.02 5.78 -8.26
N LEU A 35 5.10 5.27 -8.83
CA LEU A 35 5.27 3.84 -8.99
C LEU A 35 5.32 3.15 -7.62
N VAL A 36 6.10 3.70 -6.70
CA VAL A 36 6.23 3.12 -5.37
C VAL A 36 4.89 3.19 -4.63
N LEU A 37 4.21 4.33 -4.71
CA LEU A 37 2.93 4.47 -4.05
C LEU A 37 1.91 3.46 -4.56
N ALA A 38 1.87 3.25 -5.86
CA ALA A 38 0.94 2.28 -6.44
C ALA A 38 1.26 0.86 -5.96
N GLU A 39 2.55 0.52 -5.89
CA GLU A 39 2.97 -0.80 -5.44
C GLU A 39 2.61 -1.06 -3.99
N VAL A 40 2.61 -0.04 -3.16
CA VAL A 40 2.29 -0.17 -1.74
C VAL A 40 0.80 -0.05 -1.50
N GLU A 41 0.12 0.79 -2.25
CA GLU A 41 -1.29 1.07 -2.01
C GLU A 41 -2.16 -0.17 -2.27
N GLU A 42 -1.87 -0.91 -3.32
CA GLU A 42 -2.66 -2.09 -3.64
C GLU A 42 -2.66 -3.12 -2.51
N PRO A 43 -1.49 -3.56 -2.03
CA PRO A 43 -1.49 -4.53 -0.93
C PRO A 43 -2.04 -3.94 0.38
N LEU A 44 -1.85 -2.64 0.61
CA LEU A 44 -2.42 -2.01 1.79
C LEU A 44 -3.93 -2.12 1.77
N LEU A 45 -4.55 -1.76 0.66
CA LEU A 45 -6.01 -1.83 0.55
C LEU A 45 -6.50 -3.27 0.62
N ARG A 46 -5.80 -4.18 -0.04
CA ARG A 46 -6.21 -5.59 -0.06
C ARG A 46 -6.19 -6.18 1.35
N VAL A 47 -5.12 -5.94 2.08
CA VAL A 47 -4.99 -6.49 3.42
C VAL A 47 -6.02 -5.88 4.37
N VAL A 48 -6.27 -4.58 4.26
CA VAL A 48 -7.27 -3.94 5.11
C VAL A 48 -8.67 -4.46 4.79
N MET A 49 -8.97 -4.70 3.51
CA MET A 49 -10.27 -5.27 3.15
C MET A 49 -10.42 -6.68 3.70
N GLU A 50 -9.35 -7.48 3.66
CA GLU A 50 -9.37 -8.81 4.27
C GLU A 50 -9.60 -8.72 5.77
N TYR A 51 -8.88 -7.82 6.42
CA TYR A 51 -8.98 -7.65 7.87
C TYR A 51 -10.38 -7.24 8.30
N THR A 52 -11.04 -6.42 7.50
CA THR A 52 -12.37 -5.92 7.82
C THR A 52 -13.49 -6.77 7.22
N ALA A 53 -13.14 -7.93 6.67
CA ALA A 53 -14.09 -8.85 6.04
C ALA A 53 -14.93 -8.15 4.97
N ASN A 54 -14.25 -7.33 4.18
CA ASN A 54 -14.84 -6.58 3.06
C ASN A 54 -15.88 -5.55 3.51
N ASN A 55 -15.79 -5.12 4.75
CA ASN A 55 -16.66 -4.05 5.25
C ASN A 55 -16.04 -2.70 4.89
N GLN A 56 -16.58 -2.07 3.86
CA GLN A 56 -16.00 -0.84 3.33
C GLN A 56 -16.04 0.31 4.33
N SER A 57 -17.10 0.39 5.14
CA SER A 57 -17.19 1.45 6.14
C SER A 57 -16.11 1.32 7.19
N ARG A 58 -15.90 0.09 7.68
CA ARG A 58 -14.83 -0.16 8.64
C ARG A 58 -13.46 0.09 8.05
N ALA A 59 -13.27 -0.36 6.81
CA ALA A 59 -11.99 -0.18 6.14
C ALA A 59 -11.68 1.30 5.95
N ALA A 60 -12.66 2.07 5.51
CA ALA A 60 -12.47 3.51 5.33
C ALA A 60 -12.11 4.19 6.64
N ALA A 61 -12.80 3.82 7.71
CA ALA A 61 -12.50 4.38 9.03
C ALA A 61 -11.08 4.02 9.47
N MET A 62 -10.69 2.78 9.28
CA MET A 62 -9.36 2.32 9.67
C MET A 62 -8.27 3.05 8.89
N LEU A 63 -8.52 3.29 7.62
CA LEU A 63 -7.55 3.97 6.75
C LEU A 63 -7.60 5.49 6.89
N GLY A 64 -8.65 6.02 7.50
CA GLY A 64 -8.81 7.46 7.58
C GLY A 64 -9.22 8.08 6.27
N LEU A 65 -9.92 7.31 5.42
CA LEU A 65 -10.37 7.76 4.13
C LEU A 65 -11.87 7.95 4.10
N ASN A 66 -12.31 8.85 3.24
CA ASN A 66 -13.72 8.95 2.90
C ASN A 66 -14.14 7.68 2.17
N ARG A 67 -15.35 7.21 2.40
CA ARG A 67 -15.82 5.96 1.82
C ARG A 67 -15.82 5.99 0.30
N GLY A 68 -16.21 7.12 -0.28
CA GLY A 68 -16.18 7.25 -1.73
C GLY A 68 -14.77 7.19 -2.29
N THR A 69 -13.82 7.79 -1.58
CA THR A 69 -12.41 7.72 -1.96
C THR A 69 -11.92 6.28 -1.91
N LEU A 70 -12.29 5.56 -0.86
CA LEU A 70 -11.90 4.16 -0.75
C LEU A 70 -12.45 3.34 -1.92
N ARG A 71 -13.74 3.50 -2.23
CA ARG A 71 -14.35 2.76 -3.34
C ARG A 71 -13.65 3.04 -4.66
N LYS A 72 -13.30 4.30 -4.89
CA LYS A 72 -12.61 4.68 -6.11
C LYS A 72 -11.26 3.97 -6.21
N LYS A 73 -10.53 3.93 -5.09
CA LYS A 73 -9.23 3.25 -5.07
C LYS A 73 -9.37 1.74 -5.23
N LEU A 74 -10.36 1.14 -4.59
CA LEU A 74 -10.60 -0.29 -4.74
C LEU A 74 -10.89 -0.64 -6.20
N ARG A 75 -11.65 0.20 -6.87
CA ARG A 75 -11.97 -0.01 -8.28
C ARG A 75 -10.71 0.12 -9.14
N GLN A 76 -9.88 1.08 -8.79
CA GLN A 76 -8.62 1.32 -9.51
C GLN A 76 -7.72 0.09 -9.52
N TYR A 77 -7.73 -0.66 -8.43
CA TYR A 77 -6.88 -1.83 -8.28
C TYR A 77 -7.61 -3.15 -8.48
N ASN A 78 -8.84 -3.09 -8.96
CA ASN A 78 -9.66 -4.30 -9.19
C ASN A 78 -9.89 -5.09 -7.92
N LEU A 79 -10.08 -4.39 -6.81
CA LEU A 79 -10.33 -5.01 -5.52
C LEU A 79 -11.80 -4.91 -5.10
N LEU A 80 -12.62 -4.39 -5.96
CA LEU A 80 -14.04 -4.21 -5.65
C LEU A 80 -14.87 -5.37 -6.17
#